data_ae7c965f9d64994606137e44d36a47aa
#
_entry.id   ae7c965f9d64994606137e44d36a47aa
#
_cell.length_a   1.000
_cell.length_b   1.000
_cell.length_c   1.000
_cell.angle_alpha   90.00
_cell.angle_beta   90.00
_cell.angle_gamma   90.00
#
_symmetry.space_group_name_H-M   'P 1'
#
loop_
_entity.id
_entity.type
_entity.pdbx_description
1 polymer ?
#
loop_
_entity_poly.entity_id
_entity_poly.type
_entity_poly.pdbx_seq_one_letter_code
_entity_poly.pdbx_strand_id
1 'polypeptide(L)'
;MELSDYRARIDQIDRQLVELFAQRMNTAAGIAAYKKEHGLPVLDPVREREKLLDVAAQAPEDMRDYTASLYTMLFELSRCYQGRLLGSTSPLTAEIQTAIDQTPNLFPSNVSGACQGVAGA
;
A
#
# COMPACT_ATOMS: atom_id res chain seq x y z
N MET A 1 23.96 5.27 22.72
CA MET A 1 22.49 5.28 22.70
C MET A 1 21.95 4.08 23.43
N GLU A 2 21.06 4.34 24.33
CA GLU A 2 20.39 3.28 25.06
C GLU A 2 19.27 2.67 24.24
N LEU A 3 18.83 1.47 24.65
CA LEU A 3 17.71 0.80 23.99
C LEU A 3 16.44 1.67 23.98
N SER A 4 16.19 2.38 25.07
CA SER A 4 15.04 3.27 25.17
C SER A 4 15.13 4.42 24.17
N ASP A 5 16.33 4.90 23.87
CA ASP A 5 16.54 5.96 22.89
C ASP A 5 16.20 5.47 21.49
N TYR A 6 16.63 4.25 21.16
CA TYR A 6 16.29 3.66 19.86
C TYR A 6 14.80 3.43 19.72
N ARG A 7 14.15 2.98 20.78
CA ARG A 7 12.69 2.76 20.74
C ARG A 7 11.94 4.07 20.58
N ALA A 8 12.35 5.12 21.26
CA ALA A 8 11.75 6.45 21.10
C ALA A 8 11.92 6.95 19.68
N ARG A 9 13.08 6.70 19.08
CA ARG A 9 13.35 7.08 17.71
C ARG A 9 12.45 6.33 16.73
N ILE A 10 12.30 5.03 16.92
CA ILE A 10 11.42 4.21 16.10
C ILE A 10 9.98 4.70 16.22
N ASP A 11 9.52 5.00 17.42
CA ASP A 11 8.16 5.50 17.61
C ASP A 11 7.91 6.80 16.85
N GLN A 12 8.91 7.67 16.83
CA GLN A 12 8.82 8.93 16.09
C GLN A 12 8.75 8.67 14.58
N ILE A 13 9.60 7.78 14.09
CA ILE A 13 9.61 7.40 12.69
C ILE A 13 8.28 6.76 12.31
N ASP A 14 7.75 5.90 13.15
CA ASP A 14 6.49 5.21 12.88
C ASP A 14 5.33 6.18 12.77
N ARG A 15 5.29 7.21 13.62
CA ARG A 15 4.24 8.23 13.50
C ARG A 15 4.30 8.94 12.15
N GLN A 16 5.50 9.28 11.71
CA GLN A 16 5.68 9.91 10.40
C GLN A 16 5.33 8.96 9.27
N LEU A 17 5.72 7.71 9.40
CA LEU A 17 5.45 6.70 8.39
C LEU A 17 3.95 6.46 8.21
N VAL A 18 3.21 6.35 9.30
CA VAL A 18 1.75 6.19 9.26
C VAL A 18 1.09 7.39 8.60
N GLU A 19 1.53 8.58 8.96
CA GLU A 19 1.00 9.81 8.38
C GLU A 19 1.25 9.88 6.88
N LEU A 20 2.47 9.59 6.46
CA LEU A 20 2.84 9.60 5.04
C LEU A 20 2.12 8.50 4.26
N PHE A 21 1.96 7.33 4.88
CA PHE A 21 1.19 6.25 4.27
C PHE A 21 -0.25 6.69 4.01
N ALA A 22 -0.90 7.30 5.00
CA ALA A 22 -2.27 7.78 4.85
C ALA A 22 -2.36 8.82 3.74
N GLN A 23 -1.42 9.75 3.68
CA GLN A 23 -1.38 10.77 2.62
C GLN A 23 -1.23 10.12 1.26
N ARG A 24 -0.35 9.14 1.14
CA ARG A 24 -0.12 8.44 -0.11
C ARG A 24 -1.37 7.70 -0.56
N MET A 25 -2.03 7.00 0.35
CA MET A 25 -3.27 6.28 0.04
C MET A 25 -4.37 7.22 -0.44
N ASN A 26 -4.54 8.34 0.24
CA ASN A 26 -5.56 9.32 -0.14
C ASN A 26 -5.24 9.97 -1.47
N THR A 27 -3.97 10.28 -1.73
CA THR A 27 -3.55 10.88 -3.00
C THR A 27 -3.75 9.89 -4.15
N ALA A 28 -3.41 8.63 -3.94
CA ALA A 28 -3.61 7.60 -4.95
C ALA A 28 -5.11 7.41 -5.26
N ALA A 29 -5.94 7.47 -4.24
CA ALA A 29 -7.39 7.41 -4.42
C ALA A 29 -7.90 8.61 -5.23
N GLY A 30 -7.35 9.78 -5.00
CA GLY A 30 -7.68 10.98 -5.78
C GLY A 30 -7.29 10.84 -7.24
N ILE A 31 -6.13 10.26 -7.51
CA ILE A 31 -5.70 10.00 -8.88
C ILE A 31 -6.64 9.02 -9.56
N ALA A 32 -7.01 7.95 -8.86
CA ALA A 32 -7.92 6.95 -9.41
C ALA A 32 -9.29 7.55 -9.72
N ALA A 33 -9.81 8.38 -8.83
CA ALA A 33 -11.09 9.06 -9.04
C ALA A 33 -11.02 9.99 -10.25
N TYR A 34 -9.94 10.73 -10.40
CA TYR A 34 -9.71 11.60 -11.54
C TYR A 34 -9.71 10.81 -12.85
N LYS A 35 -8.97 9.69 -12.86
CA LYS A 35 -8.90 8.84 -14.06
C LYS A 35 -10.26 8.28 -14.44
N LYS A 36 -11.02 7.82 -13.45
CA LYS A 36 -12.35 7.27 -13.67
C LYS A 36 -13.27 8.34 -14.27
N GLU A 37 -13.25 9.54 -13.70
CA GLU A 37 -14.06 10.65 -14.16
C GLU A 37 -13.74 11.04 -15.61
N HIS A 38 -12.46 10.95 -16.01
CA HIS A 38 -12.02 11.34 -17.34
C HIS A 38 -11.92 10.17 -18.31
N GLY A 39 -12.40 9.01 -17.93
CA GLY A 39 -12.38 7.85 -18.81
C GLY A 39 -11.00 7.28 -19.07
N LEU A 40 -10.06 7.54 -18.18
CA LEU A 40 -8.70 7.02 -18.30
C LEU A 40 -8.57 5.69 -17.57
N PRO A 41 -7.65 4.81 -18.00
CA PRO A 41 -7.40 3.57 -17.29
C PRO A 41 -6.89 3.84 -15.89
N VAL A 42 -7.56 3.30 -14.89
CA VAL A 42 -7.14 3.45 -13.49
C VAL A 42 -5.90 2.63 -13.19
N LEU A 43 -5.85 1.41 -13.71
CA LEU A 43 -4.70 0.54 -13.54
C LEU A 43 -3.60 0.92 -14.53
N ASP A 44 -2.40 1.15 -14.03
CA ASP A 44 -1.27 1.58 -14.85
C ASP A 44 -0.02 0.80 -14.48
N PRO A 45 0.14 -0.41 -15.03
CA PRO A 45 1.30 -1.26 -14.69
C PRO A 45 2.64 -0.64 -15.10
N VAL A 46 2.65 0.13 -16.17
CA VAL A 46 3.88 0.79 -16.64
C VAL A 46 4.33 1.82 -15.62
N ARG A 47 3.40 2.63 -15.12
CA ARG A 47 3.70 3.65 -14.12
C ARG A 47 4.17 3.01 -12.81
N GLU A 48 3.54 1.91 -12.40
CA GLU A 48 3.95 1.20 -11.19
C GLU A 48 5.37 0.68 -11.32
N ARG A 49 5.71 0.13 -12.48
CA ARG A 49 7.06 -0.38 -12.72
C ARG A 49 8.09 0.74 -12.70
N GLU A 50 7.78 1.86 -13.34
CA GLU A 50 8.65 3.03 -13.34
C GLU A 50 8.87 3.55 -11.93
N LYS A 51 7.82 3.64 -11.15
CA LYS A 51 7.90 4.10 -9.77
C LYS A 51 8.73 3.14 -8.92
N LEU A 52 8.57 1.83 -9.14
CA LEU A 52 9.33 0.83 -8.41
C LEU A 52 10.83 0.99 -8.65
N LEU A 53 11.23 1.19 -9.90
CA LEU A 53 12.63 1.43 -10.23
C LEU A 53 13.14 2.73 -9.63
N ASP A 54 12.32 3.78 -9.65
CA ASP A 54 12.66 5.08 -9.13
C ASP A 54 12.93 5.02 -7.61
N VAL A 55 12.03 4.42 -6.86
CA VAL A 55 12.19 4.35 -5.40
C VAL A 55 13.34 3.42 -5.01
N ALA A 56 13.54 2.35 -5.75
CA ALA A 56 14.69 1.47 -5.50
C ALA A 56 16.00 2.23 -5.70
N ALA A 57 16.07 3.08 -6.70
CA ALA A 57 17.25 3.89 -6.95
C ALA A 57 17.49 4.94 -5.85
N GLN A 58 16.46 5.39 -5.18
CA GLN A 58 16.57 6.34 -4.07
C GLN A 58 17.02 5.69 -2.77
N ALA A 59 16.84 4.39 -2.64
CA ALA A 59 17.20 3.68 -1.43
C ALA A 59 18.69 3.39 -1.37
N PRO A 60 19.26 3.24 -0.15
CA PRO A 60 20.59 2.71 -0.01
C PRO A 60 20.69 1.35 -0.71
N GLU A 61 21.87 1.06 -1.26
CA GLU A 61 22.05 -0.14 -2.08
C GLU A 61 21.64 -1.43 -1.38
N ASP A 62 21.97 -1.55 -0.10
CA ASP A 62 21.63 -2.74 0.68
C ASP A 62 20.15 -2.81 1.07
N MET A 63 19.37 -1.78 0.78
CA MET A 63 17.95 -1.72 1.09
C MET A 63 17.06 -1.66 -0.15
N ARG A 64 17.66 -1.76 -1.34
CA ARG A 64 16.89 -1.64 -2.58
C ARG A 64 15.82 -2.71 -2.73
N ASP A 65 16.17 -3.95 -2.44
CA ASP A 65 15.22 -5.05 -2.55
C ASP A 65 14.10 -4.93 -1.54
N TYR A 66 14.42 -4.50 -0.33
CA TYR A 66 13.39 -4.27 0.70
C TYR A 66 12.48 -3.12 0.29
N THR A 67 13.03 -2.06 -0.27
CA THR A 67 12.25 -0.92 -0.74
C THR A 67 11.31 -1.34 -1.86
N ALA A 68 11.80 -2.14 -2.80
CA ALA A 68 10.98 -2.65 -3.89
C ALA A 68 9.82 -3.51 -3.35
N SER A 69 10.09 -4.34 -2.38
CA SER A 69 9.05 -5.17 -1.75
C SER A 69 8.02 -4.32 -1.03
N LEU A 70 8.47 -3.31 -0.31
CA LEU A 70 7.58 -2.37 0.38
C LEU A 70 6.64 -1.68 -0.62
N TYR A 71 7.17 -1.19 -1.72
CA TYR A 71 6.37 -0.46 -2.69
C TYR A 71 5.43 -1.38 -3.47
N THR A 72 5.84 -2.62 -3.72
CA THR A 72 4.93 -3.60 -4.29
C THR A 72 3.71 -3.78 -3.40
N MET A 73 3.92 -3.88 -2.10
CA MET A 73 2.82 -3.97 -1.13
C MET A 73 1.99 -2.69 -1.12
N LEU A 74 2.63 -1.53 -1.15
CA LEU A 74 1.92 -0.25 -1.19
C LEU A 74 1.01 -0.15 -2.40
N PHE A 75 1.45 -0.63 -3.56
CA PHE A 75 0.62 -0.64 -4.76
C PHE A 75 -0.59 -1.53 -4.58
N GLU A 76 -0.42 -2.72 -4.02
CA GLU A 76 -1.53 -3.64 -3.77
C GLU A 76 -2.53 -3.04 -2.79
N LEU A 77 -2.05 -2.46 -1.70
CA LEU A 77 -2.91 -1.84 -0.70
C LEU A 77 -3.65 -0.63 -1.29
N SER A 78 -2.98 0.15 -2.13
CA SER A 78 -3.62 1.28 -2.81
C SER A 78 -4.75 0.80 -3.71
N ARG A 79 -4.54 -0.27 -4.46
CA ARG A 79 -5.60 -0.81 -5.33
C ARG A 79 -6.78 -1.31 -4.52
N CYS A 80 -6.54 -1.97 -3.39
CA CYS A 80 -7.61 -2.42 -2.52
C CYS A 80 -8.43 -1.24 -1.99
N TYR A 81 -7.74 -0.21 -1.53
CA TYR A 81 -8.38 0.98 -1.00
C TYR A 81 -9.18 1.73 -2.07
N GLN A 82 -8.60 1.89 -3.25
CA GLN A 82 -9.25 2.54 -4.39
C GLN A 82 -10.52 1.79 -4.81
N GLY A 83 -10.45 0.47 -4.87
CA GLY A 83 -11.59 -0.35 -5.20
C GLY A 83 -12.73 -0.15 -4.23
N ARG A 84 -12.42 -0.07 -2.96
CA ARG A 84 -13.42 0.17 -1.93
C ARG A 84 -14.06 1.55 -2.04
N LEU A 85 -13.24 2.59 -2.23
CA LEU A 85 -13.73 3.97 -2.30
C LEU A 85 -14.50 4.26 -3.58
N LEU A 86 -14.10 3.65 -4.69
CA LEU A 86 -14.74 3.89 -5.97
C LEU A 86 -15.96 3.00 -6.21
N GLY A 87 -16.39 2.28 -5.18
CA GLY A 87 -17.59 1.48 -5.28
C GLY A 87 -17.40 0.17 -6.02
N SER A 88 -16.16 -0.32 -6.10
CA SER A 88 -15.93 -1.67 -6.59
C SER A 88 -16.55 -2.61 -5.58
N THR A 89 -17.60 -3.29 -5.97
CA THR A 89 -18.41 -4.08 -5.05
C THR A 89 -18.24 -5.58 -5.29
N SER A 90 -17.05 -6.00 -5.64
CA SER A 90 -16.82 -7.42 -5.77
C SER A 90 -16.95 -8.08 -4.40
N PRO A 91 -17.52 -9.29 -4.31
CA PRO A 91 -17.59 -10.00 -3.04
C PRO A 91 -16.21 -10.18 -2.40
N LEU A 92 -15.21 -10.33 -3.24
CA LEU A 92 -13.85 -10.53 -2.80
C LEU A 92 -13.31 -9.31 -2.06
N THR A 93 -13.63 -8.10 -2.55
CA THR A 93 -13.24 -6.86 -1.88
C THR A 93 -13.87 -6.78 -0.48
N ALA A 94 -15.14 -7.16 -0.37
CA ALA A 94 -15.83 -7.17 0.91
C ALA A 94 -15.19 -8.16 1.88
N GLU A 95 -14.82 -9.33 1.39
CA GLU A 95 -14.14 -10.35 2.21
C GLU A 95 -12.81 -9.86 2.72
N ILE A 96 -12.04 -9.19 1.89
CA ILE A 96 -10.76 -8.64 2.28
C ILE A 96 -10.94 -7.61 3.38
N GLN A 97 -11.88 -6.72 3.22
CA GLN A 97 -12.14 -5.68 4.21
C GLN A 97 -12.53 -6.29 5.55
N THR A 98 -13.40 -7.30 5.53
CA THR A 98 -13.83 -7.99 6.73
C THR A 98 -12.65 -8.67 7.42
N ALA A 99 -11.81 -9.35 6.66
CA ALA A 99 -10.63 -10.02 7.20
C ALA A 99 -9.68 -9.03 7.86
N ILE A 100 -9.44 -7.89 7.24
CA ILE A 100 -8.57 -6.86 7.79
C ILE A 100 -9.13 -6.34 9.10
N ASP A 101 -10.42 -6.07 9.15
CA ASP A 101 -11.07 -5.55 10.35
C ASP A 101 -11.04 -6.54 11.50
N GLN A 102 -11.15 -7.82 11.22
CA GLN A 102 -11.23 -8.86 12.24
C GLN A 102 -9.88 -9.34 12.73
N THR A 103 -8.83 -9.17 11.93
CA THR A 103 -7.52 -9.72 12.27
C THR A 103 -6.39 -8.71 12.10
N PRO A 104 -6.46 -7.58 12.81
CA PRO A 104 -5.44 -6.53 12.63
C PRO A 104 -4.04 -6.96 13.01
N ASN A 105 -3.89 -7.88 13.94
CA ASN A 105 -2.57 -8.31 14.38
C ASN A 105 -1.88 -9.25 13.39
N LEU A 106 -2.63 -9.78 12.46
CA LEU A 106 -2.08 -10.64 11.41
C LEU A 106 -1.94 -9.87 10.11
N PHE A 107 -2.07 -8.60 10.22
CA PHE A 107 -2.14 -7.70 9.08
C PHE A 107 -1.11 -7.97 7.97
N PRO A 108 0.20 -7.98 8.22
CA PRO A 108 1.15 -8.01 7.10
C PRO A 108 0.98 -9.22 6.19
N SER A 109 0.87 -10.40 6.75
CA SER A 109 0.76 -11.59 5.94
C SER A 109 -0.64 -11.78 5.40
N ASN A 110 -1.65 -11.47 6.19
CA ASN A 110 -3.03 -11.67 5.77
C ASN A 110 -3.49 -10.68 4.72
N VAL A 111 -3.05 -9.45 4.82
CA VAL A 111 -3.41 -8.45 3.83
C VAL A 111 -2.82 -8.80 2.48
N SER A 112 -1.57 -9.18 2.46
CA SER A 112 -0.91 -9.59 1.24
C SER A 112 -1.64 -10.76 0.61
N GLY A 113 -1.91 -11.78 1.40
CA GLY A 113 -2.63 -12.95 0.92
C GLY A 113 -4.03 -12.62 0.49
N ALA A 114 -4.72 -11.78 1.21
CA ALA A 114 -6.10 -11.44 0.88
C ALA A 114 -6.20 -10.64 -0.41
N CYS A 115 -5.37 -9.64 -0.59
CA CYS A 115 -5.39 -8.86 -1.83
C CYS A 115 -4.95 -9.68 -3.00
N GLN A 116 -4.01 -10.58 -2.82
CA GLN A 116 -3.61 -11.50 -3.87
C GLN A 116 -4.62 -12.60 -4.04
N GLY A 117 -5.22 -13.02 -2.96
CA GLY A 117 -6.31 -13.95 -3.00
C GLY A 117 -7.40 -13.44 -3.89
N VAL A 118 -7.53 -12.15 -3.89
CA VAL A 118 -8.33 -11.46 -4.87
C VAL A 118 -7.77 -11.67 -6.24
N ALA A 119 -6.50 -11.45 -6.32
CA ALA A 119 -5.84 -11.43 -7.61
C ALA A 119 -5.43 -12.80 -7.96
N GLY A 120 -5.23 -13.51 -7.10
CA GLY A 120 -4.68 -14.74 -7.45
C GLY A 120 -4.82 -15.56 -6.29
N ALA A 121 -5.34 -15.14 -5.58
CA ALA A 121 -5.77 -16.01 -4.55
C ALA A 121 -5.95 -15.19 -4.15
#